data_2cbc2ec8f6f3074b37356f59ebe4496a
#
_entry.id   2cbc2ec8f6f3074b37356f59ebe4496a
#
_cell.length_a   1.000
_cell.length_b   1.000
_cell.length_c   1.000
_cell.angle_alpha   90.00
_cell.angle_beta   90.00
_cell.angle_gamma   90.00
#
_symmetry.space_group_name_H-M   'P 1'
#
loop_
_entity.id
_entity.type
_entity.pdbx_description
1 polymer ?
#
loop_
_entity_poly.entity_id
_entity_poly.type
_entity_poly.pdbx_seq_one_letter_code
_entity_poly.pdbx_strand_id
1 'polypeptide(L)'
;MPLQRYSRQTRVAGVGEVGQTRISSARVLIIGCGALGTHLADSLARAGVGSLHLVDRDIVEWSNLQRQVLFTEQDAEDGLPKAIAARDRLLSINSNVRITAHVADCSADFLTNFAEPLDLVLDGTDNFPTRYLINDWC
;
A
#
# COMPACT_ATOMS: atom_id res chain seq x y z
N MET A 1 7.99 17.07 9.86
CA MET A 1 7.28 16.84 8.57
C MET A 1 7.13 18.16 7.86
N PRO A 2 7.51 18.27 6.61
CA PRO A 2 7.32 19.53 5.91
C PRO A 2 5.82 19.70 5.62
N LEU A 3 5.15 20.55 6.38
CA LEU A 3 3.76 20.98 6.15
C LEU A 3 3.53 21.41 4.69
N GLN A 4 4.58 21.86 4.03
CA GLN A 4 4.57 22.26 2.64
C GLN A 4 4.16 21.13 1.68
N ARG A 5 4.53 19.88 1.96
CA ARG A 5 4.19 18.72 1.11
C ARG A 5 2.68 18.53 0.99
N TYR A 6 1.95 18.75 2.09
CA TYR A 6 0.51 18.52 2.16
C TYR A 6 -0.33 19.81 2.15
N SER A 7 0.28 20.94 1.81
CA SER A 7 -0.39 22.25 1.87
C SER A 7 -1.63 22.36 0.98
N ARG A 8 -1.66 21.65 -0.15
CA ARG A 8 -2.83 21.60 -1.01
C ARG A 8 -3.95 20.75 -0.44
N GLN A 9 -3.57 19.67 0.25
CA GLN A 9 -4.48 18.73 0.89
C GLN A 9 -5.14 19.34 2.13
N THR A 10 -4.38 20.07 2.93
CA THR A 10 -4.92 20.74 4.14
C THR A 10 -5.88 21.89 3.83
N ARG A 11 -5.90 22.39 2.59
CA ARG A 11 -6.86 23.40 2.13
C ARG A 11 -8.25 22.82 1.79
N VAL A 12 -8.33 21.51 1.67
CA VAL A 12 -9.62 20.85 1.37
C VAL A 12 -10.53 20.95 2.58
N ALA A 13 -11.75 21.45 2.36
CA ALA A 13 -12.74 21.51 3.43
C ALA A 13 -13.01 20.11 4.00
N GLY A 14 -13.01 19.98 5.31
CA GLY A 14 -13.16 18.70 5.99
C GLY A 14 -11.86 17.93 6.23
N VAL A 15 -10.75 18.31 5.61
CA VAL A 15 -9.42 17.76 5.93
C VAL A 15 -8.71 18.65 6.93
N GLY A 16 -8.24 19.81 6.52
CA GLY A 16 -7.52 20.76 7.37
C GLY A 16 -6.24 20.14 7.97
N GLU A 17 -5.64 20.82 8.91
CA GLU A 17 -4.46 20.32 9.64
C GLU A 17 -4.80 19.12 10.55
N VAL A 18 -5.99 19.14 11.14
CA VAL A 18 -6.48 18.05 12.00
C VAL A 18 -6.66 16.77 11.17
N GLY A 19 -7.27 16.87 10.00
CA GLY A 19 -7.42 15.73 9.08
C GLY A 19 -6.08 15.20 8.61
N GLN A 20 -5.14 16.08 8.27
CA GLN A 20 -3.79 15.67 7.88
C GLN A 20 -3.05 14.94 9.03
N THR A 21 -3.21 15.39 10.25
CA THR A 21 -2.64 14.71 11.43
C THR A 21 -3.21 13.29 11.56
N ARG A 22 -4.51 13.13 11.36
CA ARG A 22 -5.16 11.80 11.38
C ARG A 22 -4.64 10.90 10.26
N ILE A 23 -4.50 11.43 9.05
CA ILE A 23 -3.90 10.67 7.93
C ILE A 23 -2.48 10.24 8.27
N SER A 24 -1.68 11.13 8.81
CA SER A 24 -0.27 10.86 9.16
C SER A 24 -0.10 9.87 10.32
N SER A 25 -1.14 9.57 11.05
CA SER A 25 -1.15 8.54 12.10
C SER A 25 -1.87 7.24 11.68
N ALA A 26 -2.52 7.23 10.54
CA ALA A 26 -3.29 6.07 10.07
C ALA A 26 -2.39 4.90 9.66
N ARG A 27 -2.87 3.70 9.93
CA ARG A 27 -2.19 2.42 9.66
C ARG A 27 -3.04 1.60 8.72
N VAL A 28 -2.49 1.29 7.56
CA VAL A 28 -3.23 0.66 6.46
C VAL A 28 -2.56 -0.62 6.00
N LEU A 29 -3.34 -1.65 5.79
CA LEU A 29 -2.93 -2.88 5.12
C LEU A 29 -3.53 -2.91 3.72
N ILE A 30 -2.70 -3.09 2.71
CA ILE A 30 -3.12 -3.29 1.32
C ILE A 30 -2.79 -4.72 0.92
N ILE A 31 -3.81 -5.45 0.52
CA ILE A 31 -3.69 -6.83 0.07
C ILE A 31 -3.76 -6.86 -1.45
N GLY A 32 -2.67 -7.27 -2.07
CA GLY A 32 -2.49 -7.27 -3.52
C GLY A 32 -1.78 -6.00 -4.04
N CYS A 33 -0.67 -6.19 -4.73
CA CYS A 33 0.12 -5.15 -5.39
C CYS A 33 0.00 -5.26 -6.92
N GLY A 34 -1.22 -5.38 -7.41
CA GLY A 34 -1.56 -5.40 -8.84
C GLY A 34 -1.98 -4.03 -9.36
N ALA A 35 -2.84 -4.01 -10.36
CA ALA A 35 -3.31 -2.77 -10.99
C ALA A 35 -4.02 -1.85 -9.99
N LEU A 36 -4.94 -2.39 -9.18
CA LEU A 36 -5.64 -1.61 -8.16
C LEU A 36 -4.75 -1.30 -6.95
N GLY A 37 -4.09 -2.31 -6.40
CA GLY A 37 -3.27 -2.17 -5.19
C GLY A 37 -2.12 -1.18 -5.33
N THR A 38 -1.44 -1.14 -6.48
CA THR A 38 -0.36 -0.17 -6.73
C THR A 38 -0.88 1.27 -6.82
N HIS A 39 -2.06 1.50 -7.40
CA HIS A 39 -2.69 2.82 -7.42
C HIS A 39 -3.11 3.27 -6.03
N LEU A 40 -3.69 2.37 -5.23
CA LEU A 40 -4.07 2.66 -3.84
C LEU A 40 -2.84 3.01 -3.00
N ALA A 41 -1.79 2.21 -3.09
CA ALA A 41 -0.54 2.42 -2.36
C ALA A 41 0.13 3.75 -2.74
N ASP A 42 0.20 4.06 -4.03
CA ASP A 42 0.76 5.32 -4.53
C ASP A 42 -0.01 6.52 -3.97
N SER A 43 -1.33 6.49 -4.06
CA SER A 43 -2.20 7.58 -3.58
C SER A 43 -2.06 7.79 -2.07
N LEU A 44 -2.05 6.72 -1.28
CA LEU A 44 -1.95 6.81 0.18
C LEU A 44 -0.57 7.29 0.64
N ALA A 45 0.50 6.81 0.01
CA ALA A 45 1.85 7.27 0.32
C ALA A 45 2.02 8.76 0.01
N ARG A 46 1.51 9.23 -1.12
CA ARG A 46 1.55 10.66 -1.49
C ARG A 46 0.71 11.51 -0.56
N ALA A 47 -0.42 11.00 -0.08
CA ALA A 47 -1.26 11.68 0.91
C ALA A 47 -0.63 11.74 2.30
N GLY A 48 0.42 10.96 2.55
CA GLY A 48 1.15 11.00 3.81
C GLY A 48 0.55 10.13 4.91
N VAL A 49 -0.02 8.98 4.54
CA VAL A 49 -0.46 7.99 5.54
C VAL A 49 0.69 7.58 6.45
N GLY A 50 0.41 7.27 7.70
CA GLY A 50 1.45 7.00 8.69
C GLY A 50 2.23 5.72 8.41
N SER A 51 1.54 4.62 8.14
CA SER A 51 2.15 3.35 7.78
C SER A 51 1.33 2.55 6.78
N LEU A 52 2.04 1.85 5.90
CA LEU A 52 1.49 0.92 4.93
C LEU A 52 2.11 -0.46 5.10
N HIS A 53 1.27 -1.47 5.17
CA HIS A 53 1.67 -2.86 5.00
C HIS A 53 1.20 -3.31 3.62
N LEU A 54 2.11 -3.88 2.83
CA LEU A 54 1.84 -4.36 1.47
C LEU A 54 2.01 -5.87 1.45
N VAL A 55 1.00 -6.59 0.98
CA VAL A 55 1.01 -8.06 0.93
C VAL A 55 0.82 -8.51 -0.51
N ASP A 56 1.80 -9.22 -1.05
CA ASP A 56 1.72 -9.89 -2.34
C ASP A 56 2.79 -10.98 -2.41
N ARG A 57 2.46 -12.12 -3.02
CA ARG A 57 3.39 -13.24 -3.20
C ARG A 57 4.14 -13.23 -4.52
N ASP A 58 3.63 -12.49 -5.50
CA ASP A 58 4.11 -12.54 -6.88
C ASP A 58 5.39 -11.74 -7.09
N ILE A 59 6.07 -12.04 -8.19
CA ILE A 59 7.18 -11.25 -8.70
C ILE A 59 6.69 -10.29 -9.79
N VAL A 60 7.45 -9.24 -10.04
CA VAL A 60 7.19 -8.30 -11.14
C VAL A 60 7.51 -8.99 -12.47
N GLU A 61 6.57 -8.89 -13.40
CA GLU A 61 6.72 -9.40 -14.77
C GLU A 61 6.51 -8.29 -15.79
N TRP A 62 7.08 -8.43 -16.97
CA TRP A 62 6.95 -7.47 -18.06
C TRP A 62 5.48 -7.18 -18.41
N SER A 63 4.63 -8.20 -18.36
CA SER A 63 3.19 -8.07 -18.62
C SER A 63 2.45 -7.20 -17.60
N ASN A 64 3.05 -6.91 -16.45
CA ASN A 64 2.46 -6.05 -15.41
C ASN A 64 2.65 -4.56 -15.68
N LEU A 65 3.69 -4.17 -16.40
CA LEU A 65 4.18 -2.80 -16.49
C LEU A 65 3.19 -1.82 -17.15
N GLN A 66 2.32 -2.33 -18.01
CA GLN A 66 1.34 -1.48 -18.71
C GLN A 66 0.22 -0.96 -17.79
N ARG A 67 0.02 -1.50 -16.58
CA ARG A 67 -1.05 -1.10 -15.67
C ARG A 67 -0.68 -1.06 -14.18
N GLN A 68 0.44 -1.65 -13.78
CA GLN A 68 0.87 -1.67 -12.38
C GLN A 68 1.94 -0.57 -12.18
N VAL A 69 1.48 0.58 -11.71
CA VAL A 69 2.18 1.87 -11.83
C VAL A 69 3.45 2.03 -10.99
N LEU A 70 3.69 1.17 -10.01
CA LEU A 70 4.86 1.28 -9.15
C LEU A 70 6.09 0.53 -9.69
N PHE A 71 5.92 -0.27 -10.73
CA PHE A 71 6.96 -1.14 -11.24
C PHE A 71 7.64 -0.60 -12.47
N THR A 72 8.93 -0.92 -12.60
CA THR A 72 9.80 -0.51 -13.71
C THR A 72 10.27 -1.73 -14.51
N GLU A 73 10.84 -1.46 -15.69
CA GLU A 73 11.49 -2.51 -16.49
C GLU A 73 12.59 -3.22 -15.70
N GLN A 74 13.37 -2.46 -14.92
CA GLN A 74 14.44 -3.05 -14.10
C GLN A 74 13.86 -4.02 -13.05
N ASP A 75 12.73 -3.69 -12.44
CA ASP A 75 12.06 -4.58 -11.47
C ASP A 75 11.65 -5.91 -12.14
N ALA A 76 11.16 -5.83 -13.38
CA ALA A 76 10.75 -7.00 -14.15
C ALA A 76 11.95 -7.85 -14.59
N GLU A 77 13.05 -7.20 -15.01
CA GLU A 77 14.29 -7.88 -15.41
C GLU A 77 14.91 -8.61 -14.23
N ASP A 78 14.92 -7.98 -13.05
CA ASP A 78 15.47 -8.56 -11.82
C ASP A 78 14.51 -9.58 -11.17
N GLY A 79 13.28 -9.67 -11.63
CA GLY A 79 12.26 -10.55 -11.06
C GLY A 79 11.98 -10.26 -9.59
N LEU A 80 11.95 -8.99 -9.20
CA LEU A 80 11.75 -8.59 -7.81
C LEU A 80 10.35 -8.97 -7.32
N PRO A 81 10.20 -9.36 -6.03
CA PRO A 81 8.89 -9.50 -5.43
C PRO A 81 8.12 -8.18 -5.50
N LYS A 82 6.85 -8.22 -5.91
CA LYS A 82 6.01 -7.02 -6.06
C LYS A 82 5.94 -6.19 -4.79
N ALA A 83 5.77 -6.82 -3.63
CA ALA A 83 5.70 -6.10 -2.36
C ALA A 83 6.98 -5.33 -2.06
N ILE A 84 8.13 -5.89 -2.36
CA ILE A 84 9.45 -5.24 -2.15
C ILE A 84 9.65 -4.11 -3.15
N ALA A 85 9.42 -4.34 -4.44
CA ALA A 85 9.54 -3.31 -5.47
C ALA A 85 8.60 -2.12 -5.20
N ALA A 86 7.37 -2.39 -4.80
CA ALA A 86 6.40 -1.37 -4.41
C ALA A 86 6.88 -0.56 -3.19
N ARG A 87 7.34 -1.23 -2.14
CA ARG A 87 7.90 -0.56 -0.95
C ARG A 87 9.03 0.40 -1.33
N ASP A 88 10.01 -0.07 -2.07
CA ASP A 88 11.20 0.70 -2.41
C ASP A 88 10.84 1.91 -3.28
N ARG A 89 9.92 1.74 -4.21
CA ARG A 89 9.40 2.83 -5.03
C ARG A 89 8.67 3.87 -4.19
N LEU A 90 7.78 3.45 -3.31
CA LEU A 90 7.01 4.35 -2.45
C LEU A 90 7.90 5.13 -1.49
N LEU A 91 8.94 4.52 -0.94
CA LEU A 91 9.93 5.20 -0.10
C LEU A 91 10.69 6.28 -0.86
N SER A 92 10.90 6.12 -2.17
CA SER A 92 11.49 7.15 -3.01
C SER A 92 10.52 8.32 -3.28
N ILE A 93 9.22 8.08 -3.19
CA ILE A 93 8.17 9.09 -3.37
C ILE A 93 7.94 9.86 -2.07
N ASN A 94 7.81 9.15 -0.95
CA ASN A 94 7.57 9.75 0.36
C ASN A 94 8.28 8.97 1.46
N SER A 95 9.45 9.43 1.84
CA SER A 95 10.30 8.78 2.86
C SER A 95 9.76 8.88 4.29
N ASN A 96 8.72 9.69 4.52
CA ASN A 96 8.11 9.83 5.85
C ASN A 96 7.08 8.75 6.16
N VAL A 97 6.63 7.99 5.15
CA VAL A 97 5.70 6.87 5.35
C VAL A 97 6.49 5.64 5.77
N ARG A 98 6.01 4.95 6.80
CA ARG A 98 6.56 3.66 7.22
C ARG A 98 5.95 2.57 6.36
N ILE A 99 6.78 1.84 5.60
CA ILE A 99 6.28 0.83 4.66
C ILE A 99 6.92 -0.52 4.96
N THR A 100 6.08 -1.52 5.18
CA THR A 100 6.49 -2.91 5.41
C THR A 100 5.99 -3.78 4.27
N ALA A 101 6.91 -4.50 3.62
CA ALA A 101 6.58 -5.44 2.56
C ALA A 101 6.46 -6.87 3.12
N HIS A 102 5.38 -7.54 2.78
CA HIS A 102 5.14 -8.94 3.11
C HIS A 102 5.07 -9.74 1.81
N VAL A 103 6.11 -10.53 1.54
CA VAL A 103 6.14 -11.44 0.39
C VAL A 103 5.45 -12.74 0.82
N ALA A 104 4.14 -12.74 0.76
CA ALA A 104 3.32 -13.82 1.27
C ALA A 104 1.95 -13.84 0.60
N ASP A 105 1.28 -14.99 0.68
CA ASP A 105 -0.14 -15.10 0.39
C ASP A 105 -0.96 -14.46 1.50
N CYS A 106 -2.07 -13.82 1.13
CA CYS A 106 -3.11 -13.46 2.07
C CYS A 106 -3.93 -14.73 2.42
N SER A 107 -3.40 -15.52 3.32
CA SER A 107 -4.05 -16.72 3.84
C SER A 107 -4.71 -16.44 5.20
N ALA A 108 -5.55 -17.38 5.66
CA ALA A 108 -6.09 -17.33 7.01
C ALA A 108 -4.98 -17.29 8.05
N ASP A 109 -3.91 -18.06 7.86
CA ASP A 109 -2.75 -18.08 8.75
C ASP A 109 -2.03 -16.73 8.78
N PHE A 110 -1.83 -16.09 7.61
CA PHE A 110 -1.23 -14.76 7.55
C PHE A 110 -2.04 -13.76 8.36
N LEU A 111 -3.35 -13.70 8.14
CA LEU A 111 -4.23 -12.76 8.83
C LEU A 111 -4.32 -13.05 10.33
N THR A 112 -4.41 -14.32 10.71
CA THR A 112 -4.46 -14.73 12.13
C THR A 112 -3.19 -14.32 12.88
N ASN A 113 -2.03 -14.41 12.23
CA ASN A 113 -0.73 -14.05 12.81
C ASN A 113 -0.37 -12.58 12.66
N PHE A 114 -1.16 -11.80 11.93
CA PHE A 114 -0.93 -10.37 11.78
C PHE A 114 -1.30 -9.65 13.08
N ALA A 115 -0.30 -9.21 13.82
CA ALA A 115 -0.46 -8.71 15.19
C ALA A 115 -0.46 -7.18 15.31
N GLU A 116 -0.16 -6.45 14.23
CA GLU A 116 -0.10 -5.01 14.29
C GLU A 116 -1.50 -4.37 14.19
N PRO A 117 -1.77 -3.30 14.95
CA PRO A 117 -3.07 -2.63 14.89
C PRO A 117 -3.24 -1.91 13.55
N LEU A 118 -4.43 -2.00 12.99
CA LEU A 118 -4.80 -1.38 11.72
C LEU A 118 -6.03 -0.48 11.88
N ASP A 119 -6.06 0.59 11.10
CA ASP A 119 -7.22 1.45 10.98
C ASP A 119 -8.04 1.14 9.72
N LEU A 120 -7.40 0.59 8.68
CA LEU A 120 -8.03 0.30 7.41
C LEU A 120 -7.34 -0.88 6.72
N VAL A 121 -8.14 -1.72 6.08
CA VAL A 121 -7.67 -2.78 5.18
C VAL A 121 -8.25 -2.53 3.80
N LEU A 122 -7.40 -2.50 2.80
CA LEU A 122 -7.79 -2.31 1.40
C LEU A 122 -7.55 -3.60 0.61
N ASP A 123 -8.59 -4.03 -0.07
CA ASP A 123 -8.56 -5.21 -0.93
C ASP A 123 -8.22 -4.80 -2.37
N GLY A 124 -6.98 -5.04 -2.77
CA GLY A 124 -6.50 -4.86 -4.13
C GLY A 124 -6.49 -6.14 -4.95
N THR A 125 -7.11 -7.22 -4.45
CA THR A 125 -7.15 -8.51 -5.12
C THR A 125 -8.23 -8.56 -6.20
N ASP A 126 -8.12 -9.54 -7.09
CA ASP A 126 -9.09 -9.81 -8.16
C ASP A 126 -9.83 -11.14 -7.97
N ASN A 127 -9.72 -11.77 -6.78
CA ASN A 127 -10.37 -13.04 -6.50
C ASN A 127 -11.35 -12.96 -5.32
N PHE A 128 -12.52 -13.58 -5.47
CA PHE A 128 -13.57 -13.57 -4.46
C PHE A 128 -13.23 -14.35 -3.18
N PRO A 129 -12.58 -15.52 -3.23
CA PRO A 129 -12.21 -16.23 -1.99
C PRO A 129 -11.39 -15.37 -1.03
N THR A 130 -10.40 -14.63 -1.53
CA THR A 130 -9.59 -13.72 -0.71
C THR A 130 -10.43 -12.55 -0.18
N ARG A 131 -11.34 -12.00 -0.98
CA ARG A 131 -12.25 -10.93 -0.53
C ARG A 131 -13.14 -11.36 0.61
N TYR A 132 -13.72 -12.54 0.55
CA TYR A 132 -14.52 -13.08 1.66
C TYR A 132 -13.67 -13.31 2.91
N LEU A 133 -12.47 -13.84 2.75
CA LEU A 133 -11.54 -14.05 3.86
C LEU A 133 -11.19 -12.74 4.57
N ILE A 134 -10.89 -11.69 3.83
CA ILE A 134 -10.60 -10.35 4.37
C ILE A 134 -11.82 -9.80 5.10
N ASN A 135 -12.99 -9.90 4.49
CA ASN A 135 -14.24 -9.43 5.10
C ASN A 135 -14.53 -10.14 6.42
N ASP A 136 -14.35 -11.45 6.48
CA ASP A 136 -14.59 -12.24 7.69
C ASP A 136 -13.56 -11.94 8.78
N TRP A 137 -12.32 -11.60 8.41
CA TRP A 137 -11.26 -11.25 9.35
C TRP A 137 -11.45 -9.84 9.94
N CYS A 138 -11.90 -8.87 9.15
CA CYS A 138 -12.16 -7.50 9.61
C CYS A 138 -13.38 -7.45 10.54
#